data_49d8275672fb6b98f187af8d8b6cc47c
#
_entry.id   49d8275672fb6b98f187af8d8b6cc47c
#
_cell.length_a   1.000
_cell.length_b   1.000
_cell.length_c   1.000
_cell.angle_alpha   90.00
_cell.angle_beta   90.00
_cell.angle_gamma   90.00
#
_symmetry.space_group_name_H-M   'P 1'
#
loop_
_entity.id
_entity.type
_entity.pdbx_description
1 polymer ?
#
loop_
_entity_poly.entity_id
_entity_poly.type
_entity_poly.pdbx_seq_one_letter_code
_entity_poly.pdbx_strand_id
1 'polypeptide(L)'
;MKGGPDTVQEILDLTDGFGADYTFEATGNVQVMRQAVEAARMGWGLATVCGVAGKGETLDVVPRFLITGRRIAGSSFGGVKGRDQVPELVERWLAGDIDVAPFISHRISLEDVNRGFELMERHDGIRSVIEF
;
A
#
# COMPACT_ATOMS: atom_id res chain seq x y z
N MET A 1 -15.08 -0.90 -0.13
CA MET A 1 -15.07 -1.45 1.24
C MET A 1 -14.22 -0.53 2.10
N LYS A 2 -14.69 -0.11 3.26
CA LYS A 2 -13.91 0.76 4.17
C LYS A 2 -13.21 -0.17 5.16
N GLY A 3 -11.88 -0.07 5.30
CA GLY A 3 -11.12 -0.91 6.24
C GLY A 3 -11.64 -0.79 7.68
N GLY A 4 -11.70 -1.90 8.40
CA GLY A 4 -12.21 -2.01 9.76
C GLY A 4 -11.95 -3.38 10.37
N PRO A 5 -12.46 -3.64 11.59
CA PRO A 5 -12.23 -4.91 12.27
C PRO A 5 -12.79 -6.12 11.52
N ASP A 6 -13.85 -5.93 10.76
CA ASP A 6 -14.55 -7.01 10.05
C ASP A 6 -14.04 -7.24 8.61
N THR A 7 -13.04 -6.44 8.18
CA THR A 7 -12.52 -6.46 6.80
C THR A 7 -12.06 -7.85 6.35
N VAL A 8 -11.41 -8.63 7.21
CA VAL A 8 -10.96 -9.99 6.88
C VAL A 8 -12.17 -10.88 6.58
N GLN A 9 -13.20 -10.83 7.44
CA GLN A 9 -14.41 -11.65 7.24
C GLN A 9 -15.14 -11.23 5.97
N GLU A 10 -15.27 -9.93 5.71
CA GLU A 10 -15.90 -9.43 4.48
C GLU A 10 -15.17 -9.91 3.22
N ILE A 11 -13.82 -9.95 3.23
CA ILE A 11 -13.03 -10.49 2.12
C ILE A 11 -13.25 -12.00 1.98
N LEU A 12 -13.26 -12.73 3.07
CA LEU A 12 -13.52 -14.17 3.06
C LEU A 12 -14.91 -14.48 2.51
N ASP A 13 -15.94 -13.72 2.90
CA ASP A 13 -17.30 -13.88 2.42
C ASP A 13 -17.41 -13.62 0.90
N LEU A 14 -16.68 -12.62 0.38
CA LEU A 14 -16.60 -12.31 -1.05
C LEU A 14 -15.84 -13.34 -1.89
N THR A 15 -15.07 -14.20 -1.23
CA THR A 15 -14.17 -15.17 -1.85
C THR A 15 -14.50 -16.62 -1.49
N ASP A 16 -15.74 -16.88 -1.11
CA ASP A 16 -16.24 -18.20 -0.69
C ASP A 16 -15.39 -18.86 0.40
N GLY A 17 -14.84 -18.06 1.31
CA GLY A 17 -13.98 -18.49 2.42
C GLY A 17 -12.51 -18.73 2.04
N PHE A 18 -12.14 -18.60 0.77
CA PHE A 18 -10.77 -18.89 0.32
C PHE A 18 -9.76 -17.77 0.57
N GLY A 19 -10.21 -16.52 0.61
CA GLY A 19 -9.36 -15.34 0.67
C GLY A 19 -8.87 -14.85 -0.70
N ALA A 20 -8.23 -13.69 -0.71
CA ALA A 20 -7.74 -13.04 -1.93
C ALA A 20 -6.37 -13.60 -2.36
N ASP A 21 -6.15 -13.77 -3.67
CA ASP A 21 -4.87 -14.23 -4.20
C ASP A 21 -3.73 -13.25 -3.88
N TYR A 22 -4.03 -11.93 -3.91
CA TYR A 22 -3.09 -10.85 -3.59
C TYR A 22 -3.73 -9.85 -2.64
N THR A 23 -3.03 -9.52 -1.58
CA THR A 23 -3.40 -8.45 -0.66
C THR A 23 -2.26 -7.45 -0.53
N PHE A 24 -2.59 -6.16 -0.43
CA PHE A 24 -1.62 -5.09 -0.31
C PHE A 24 -1.92 -4.26 0.93
N GLU A 25 -0.92 -4.03 1.73
CA GLU A 25 -0.97 -3.14 2.87
C GLU A 25 -0.08 -1.93 2.61
N ALA A 26 -0.64 -0.72 2.71
CA ALA A 26 0.04 0.52 2.39
C ALA A 26 -0.18 1.63 3.46
N THR A 27 -0.67 1.25 4.65
CA THR A 27 -0.94 2.22 5.74
C THR A 27 0.20 2.30 6.75
N GLY A 28 1.03 1.25 6.85
CA GLY A 28 2.05 1.12 7.89
C GLY A 28 1.51 0.65 9.25
N ASN A 29 0.23 0.31 9.34
CA ASN A 29 -0.37 -0.17 10.58
C ASN A 29 -0.21 -1.69 10.71
N VAL A 30 0.45 -2.15 11.76
CA VAL A 30 0.75 -3.59 11.98
C VAL A 30 -0.51 -4.46 12.10
N GLN A 31 -1.63 -3.91 12.55
CA GLN A 31 -2.90 -4.64 12.57
C GLN A 31 -3.45 -4.83 11.16
N VAL A 32 -3.32 -3.83 10.29
CA VAL A 32 -3.71 -3.93 8.88
C VAL A 32 -2.77 -4.86 8.13
N MET A 33 -1.47 -4.87 8.45
CA MET A 33 -0.51 -5.86 7.93
C MET A 33 -0.93 -7.29 8.27
N ARG A 34 -1.35 -7.51 9.53
CA ARG A 34 -1.88 -8.81 9.97
C ARG A 34 -3.15 -9.17 9.20
N GLN A 35 -4.11 -8.26 9.09
CA GLN A 35 -5.34 -8.47 8.32
C GLN A 35 -5.05 -8.83 6.86
N ALA A 36 -4.05 -8.20 6.22
CA ALA A 36 -3.64 -8.53 4.87
C ALA A 36 -3.18 -9.99 4.73
N VAL A 37 -2.43 -10.50 5.73
CA VAL A 37 -2.02 -11.91 5.77
C VAL A 37 -3.20 -12.84 6.02
N GLU A 38 -4.09 -12.48 6.93
CA GLU A 38 -5.28 -13.27 7.28
C GLU A 38 -6.25 -13.38 6.11
N ALA A 39 -6.43 -12.30 5.36
CA ALA A 39 -7.28 -12.23 4.17
C ALA A 39 -6.68 -12.87 2.92
N ALA A 40 -5.38 -13.14 2.92
CA ALA A 40 -4.72 -13.81 1.79
C ALA A 40 -5.15 -15.27 1.68
N ARG A 41 -5.24 -15.76 0.44
CA ARG A 41 -5.71 -17.11 0.13
C ARG A 41 -4.79 -18.19 0.70
N MET A 42 -5.37 -19.21 1.29
CA MET A 42 -4.66 -20.44 1.66
C MET A 42 -4.11 -21.13 0.40
N GLY A 43 -2.90 -21.67 0.49
CA GLY A 43 -2.20 -22.40 -0.59
C GLY A 43 -1.15 -21.56 -1.30
N TRP A 44 -1.47 -20.33 -1.74
CA TRP A 44 -0.54 -19.50 -2.52
C TRP A 44 -0.72 -17.99 -2.38
N GLY A 45 -1.70 -17.54 -1.62
CA GLY A 45 -1.98 -16.11 -1.44
C GLY A 45 -0.74 -15.33 -1.01
N LEU A 46 -0.56 -14.14 -1.58
CA LEU A 46 0.55 -13.25 -1.31
C LEU A 46 0.07 -11.96 -0.65
N ALA A 47 0.50 -11.75 0.60
CA ALA A 47 0.35 -10.47 1.29
C ALA A 47 1.61 -9.61 1.07
N THR A 48 1.45 -8.47 0.42
CA THR A 48 2.54 -7.53 0.16
C THR A 48 2.43 -6.33 1.10
N VAL A 49 3.46 -6.15 1.92
CA VAL A 49 3.58 -5.02 2.85
C VAL A 49 4.35 -3.90 2.17
N CYS A 50 3.69 -2.77 1.94
CA CYS A 50 4.26 -1.56 1.36
C CYS A 50 4.36 -0.43 2.40
N GLY A 51 3.52 -0.46 3.43
CA GLY A 51 3.49 0.55 4.49
C GLY A 51 4.69 0.44 5.43
N VAL A 52 5.07 1.57 6.03
CA VAL A 52 6.19 1.65 6.97
C VAL A 52 5.64 1.71 8.39
N ALA A 53 5.86 0.65 9.16
CA ALA A 53 5.49 0.60 10.57
C ALA A 53 6.37 1.51 11.45
N GLY A 54 5.88 1.86 12.62
CA GLY A 54 6.62 2.62 13.60
C GLY A 54 7.86 1.87 14.11
N LYS A 55 8.85 2.61 14.57
CA LYS A 55 10.08 2.02 15.10
C LYS A 55 9.78 1.11 16.31
N GLY A 56 10.17 -0.15 16.20
CA GLY A 56 9.99 -1.16 17.26
C GLY A 56 8.65 -1.88 17.22
N GLU A 57 7.75 -1.53 16.32
CA GLU A 57 6.53 -2.31 16.09
C GLU A 57 6.85 -3.66 15.45
N THR A 58 6.06 -4.65 15.76
CA THR A 58 6.24 -6.03 15.29
C THR A 58 4.97 -6.52 14.60
N LEU A 59 5.14 -7.28 13.53
CA LEU A 59 4.05 -7.98 12.88
C LEU A 59 3.84 -9.33 13.58
N ASP A 60 2.68 -9.48 14.22
CA ASP A 60 2.26 -10.72 14.84
C ASP A 60 1.39 -11.53 13.88
N VAL A 61 1.87 -12.70 13.46
CA VAL A 61 1.20 -13.57 12.50
C VAL A 61 1.12 -14.98 13.05
N VAL A 62 -0.06 -15.58 12.99
CA VAL A 62 -0.25 -16.99 13.37
C VAL A 62 0.55 -17.88 12.42
N PRO A 63 1.50 -18.70 12.92
CA PRO A 63 2.38 -19.52 12.08
C PRO A 63 1.63 -20.49 11.14
N ARG A 64 0.43 -20.90 11.53
CA ARG A 64 -0.43 -21.74 10.68
C ARG A 64 -0.73 -21.12 9.32
N PHE A 65 -0.81 -19.79 9.23
CA PHE A 65 -1.04 -19.12 7.95
C PHE A 65 0.11 -19.36 6.97
N LEU A 66 1.34 -19.35 7.46
CA LEU A 66 2.51 -19.60 6.63
C LEU A 66 2.62 -21.08 6.22
N ILE A 67 2.40 -22.01 7.16
CA ILE A 67 2.49 -23.44 6.87
C ILE A 67 1.37 -23.91 5.93
N THR A 68 0.26 -23.19 5.87
CA THR A 68 -0.83 -23.44 4.92
C THR A 68 -0.63 -22.75 3.57
N GLY A 69 0.57 -22.24 3.29
CA GLY A 69 0.99 -21.78 1.96
C GLY A 69 0.78 -20.30 1.68
N ARG A 70 0.31 -19.50 2.64
CA ARG A 70 0.32 -18.04 2.50
C ARG A 70 1.74 -17.52 2.51
N ARG A 71 1.97 -16.45 1.77
CA ARG A 71 3.28 -15.81 1.64
C ARG A 71 3.19 -14.36 2.09
N ILE A 72 4.25 -13.86 2.70
CA ILE A 72 4.41 -12.46 3.05
C ILE A 72 5.64 -11.94 2.32
N ALA A 73 5.50 -10.81 1.66
CA ALA A 73 6.61 -10.11 1.00
C ALA A 73 6.59 -8.63 1.35
N GLY A 74 7.77 -8.04 1.43
CA GLY A 74 7.93 -6.59 1.51
C GLY A 74 8.02 -5.99 0.11
N SER A 75 7.65 -4.71 0.01
CA SER A 75 7.83 -3.92 -1.21
C SER A 75 8.48 -2.59 -0.84
N SER A 76 9.80 -2.54 -0.91
CA SER A 76 10.53 -1.28 -0.75
C SER A 76 10.55 -0.55 -2.07
N PHE A 77 9.95 0.65 -2.10
CA PHE A 77 9.89 1.49 -3.30
C PHE A 77 9.33 0.75 -4.53
N GLY A 78 8.29 -0.09 -4.33
CA GLY A 78 7.72 -0.92 -5.40
C GLY A 78 8.64 -2.05 -5.91
N GLY A 79 9.74 -2.37 -5.20
CA GLY A 79 10.75 -3.32 -5.65
C GLY A 79 11.68 -2.76 -6.74
N VAL A 80 11.59 -1.46 -7.02
CA VAL A 80 12.34 -0.77 -8.08
C VAL A 80 13.81 -0.58 -7.69
N LYS A 81 14.72 -0.87 -8.61
CA LYS A 81 16.13 -0.45 -8.54
C LYS A 81 16.22 1.03 -8.94
N GLY A 82 16.18 1.92 -7.94
CA GLY A 82 15.95 3.36 -8.16
C GLY A 82 16.87 4.00 -9.21
N ARG A 83 18.17 3.68 -9.21
CA ARG A 83 19.13 4.29 -10.16
C ARG A 83 18.91 3.85 -11.60
N ASP A 84 18.46 2.62 -11.81
CA ASP A 84 18.31 2.03 -13.13
C ASP A 84 16.88 2.24 -13.67
N GLN A 85 15.88 1.98 -12.85
CA GLN A 85 14.49 1.88 -13.29
C GLN A 85 13.68 3.19 -13.14
N VAL A 86 14.09 4.13 -12.26
CA VAL A 86 13.40 5.43 -12.20
C VAL A 86 13.54 6.23 -13.50
N PRO A 87 14.73 6.33 -14.14
CA PRO A 87 14.84 6.95 -15.45
C PRO A 87 13.92 6.32 -16.49
N GLU A 88 13.83 4.99 -16.55
CA GLU A 88 12.93 4.28 -17.45
C GLU A 88 11.45 4.63 -17.19
N LEU A 89 11.02 4.72 -15.93
CA LEU A 89 9.67 5.13 -15.58
C LEU A 89 9.38 6.57 -16.02
N VAL A 90 10.38 7.47 -15.90
CA VAL A 90 10.26 8.85 -16.38
C VAL A 90 10.13 8.91 -17.91
N GLU A 91 10.93 8.13 -18.64
CA GLU A 91 10.82 8.04 -20.09
C GLU A 91 9.44 7.54 -20.53
N ARG A 92 8.91 6.52 -19.88
CA ARG A 92 7.58 6.00 -20.14
C ARG A 92 6.48 7.03 -19.83
N TRP A 93 6.64 7.81 -18.76
CA TRP A 93 5.73 8.91 -18.47
C TRP A 93 5.79 9.99 -19.54
N LEU A 94 6.98 10.39 -19.97
CA LEU A 94 7.16 11.39 -21.04
C LEU A 94 6.61 10.90 -22.41
N ALA A 95 6.67 9.59 -22.64
CA ALA A 95 6.08 8.95 -23.81
C ALA A 95 4.54 8.85 -23.76
N GLY A 96 3.93 9.10 -22.58
CA GLY A 96 2.48 8.97 -22.37
C GLY A 96 2.01 7.55 -22.02
N ASP A 97 2.93 6.61 -21.81
CA ASP A 97 2.60 5.23 -21.42
C ASP A 97 2.12 5.13 -19.96
N ILE A 98 2.52 6.08 -19.13
CA ILE A 98 2.15 6.18 -17.71
C ILE A 98 1.52 7.54 -17.46
N ASP A 99 0.28 7.55 -16.97
CA ASP A 99 -0.38 8.78 -16.52
C ASP A 99 -0.22 8.93 -15.01
N VAL A 100 0.47 9.99 -14.59
CA VAL A 100 0.67 10.35 -13.17
C VAL A 100 -0.29 11.43 -12.69
N ALA A 101 -1.03 12.08 -13.58
CA ALA A 101 -1.94 13.17 -13.22
C ALA A 101 -2.99 12.79 -12.18
N PRO A 102 -3.58 11.57 -12.21
CA PRO A 102 -4.54 11.15 -11.20
C PRO A 102 -3.99 11.07 -9.77
N PHE A 103 -2.66 10.99 -9.60
CA PHE A 103 -2.02 10.94 -8.29
C PHE A 103 -1.74 12.33 -7.70
N ILE A 104 -1.90 13.40 -8.47
CA ILE A 104 -1.69 14.79 -8.02
C ILE A 104 -3.05 15.37 -7.66
N SER A 105 -3.34 15.47 -6.36
CA SER A 105 -4.61 16.01 -5.88
C SER A 105 -4.58 17.52 -5.72
N HIS A 106 -3.43 18.06 -5.31
CA HIS A 106 -3.27 19.50 -5.05
C HIS A 106 -1.97 20.01 -5.66
N ARG A 107 -2.03 21.21 -6.25
CA ARG A 107 -0.86 22.01 -6.66
C ARG A 107 -0.83 23.24 -5.78
N ILE A 108 0.26 23.47 -5.09
CA ILE A 108 0.40 24.53 -4.09
C ILE A 108 1.70 25.30 -4.32
N SER A 109 1.76 26.53 -3.83
CA SER A 109 3.01 27.30 -3.78
C SER A 109 3.87 26.87 -2.59
N LEU A 110 5.13 27.30 -2.56
CA LEU A 110 6.00 27.06 -1.41
C LEU A 110 5.49 27.76 -0.14
N GLU A 111 4.86 28.92 -0.28
CA GLU A 111 4.25 29.67 0.84
C GLU A 111 3.11 28.86 1.50
N ASP A 112 2.43 28.03 0.73
CA ASP A 112 1.32 27.18 1.19
C ASP A 112 1.76 25.82 1.75
N VAL A 113 3.06 25.60 1.99
CA VAL A 113 3.58 24.29 2.44
C VAL A 113 2.89 23.75 3.69
N ASN A 114 2.57 24.62 4.64
CA ASN A 114 1.86 24.21 5.87
C ASN A 114 0.44 23.70 5.57
N ARG A 115 -0.24 24.31 4.59
CA ARG A 115 -1.53 23.80 4.09
C ARG A 115 -1.37 22.42 3.50
N GLY A 116 -0.26 22.16 2.79
CA GLY A 116 0.05 20.84 2.26
C GLY A 116 0.12 19.77 3.36
N PHE A 117 0.73 20.08 4.51
CA PHE A 117 0.75 19.19 5.68
C PHE A 117 -0.63 19.01 6.30
N GLU A 118 -1.43 20.07 6.42
CA GLU A 118 -2.82 19.97 6.92
C GLU A 118 -3.69 19.06 6.04
N LEU A 119 -3.56 19.15 4.71
CA LEU A 119 -4.25 18.28 3.77
C LEU A 119 -3.86 16.81 3.98
N MET A 120 -2.56 16.56 4.20
CA MET A 120 -2.04 15.22 4.48
C MET A 120 -2.60 14.65 5.79
N GLU A 121 -2.64 15.44 6.87
CA GLU A 121 -3.19 15.03 8.18
C GLU A 121 -4.70 14.71 8.10
N ARG A 122 -5.43 15.43 7.25
CA ARG A 122 -6.86 15.21 7.01
C ARG A 122 -7.16 14.08 6.03
N HIS A 123 -6.12 13.45 5.46
CA HIS A 123 -6.25 12.48 4.37
C HIS A 123 -7.02 13.03 3.17
N ASP A 124 -6.83 14.33 2.89
CA ASP A 124 -7.45 15.02 1.77
C ASP A 124 -6.53 14.94 0.54
N GLY A 125 -6.87 14.03 -0.35
CA GLY A 125 -6.11 13.76 -1.56
C GLY A 125 -5.00 12.73 -1.38
N ILE A 126 -4.30 12.46 -2.49
CA ILE A 126 -3.20 11.49 -2.58
C ILE A 126 -1.86 12.20 -2.41
N ARG A 127 -1.66 13.31 -3.12
CA ARG A 127 -0.40 14.05 -3.14
C ARG A 127 -0.59 15.53 -3.40
N SER A 128 0.10 16.34 -2.60
CA SER A 128 0.27 17.77 -2.84
C SER A 128 1.65 18.00 -3.48
N VAL A 129 1.69 18.70 -4.60
CA VAL A 129 2.92 19.07 -5.32
C VAL A 129 3.16 20.56 -5.18
N ILE A 130 4.38 20.93 -4.77
CA ILE A 130 4.81 22.32 -4.70
C ILE A 130 5.33 22.72 -6.07
N GLU A 131 4.79 23.80 -6.63
CA GLU A 131 5.25 24.42 -7.86
C GLU A 131 6.04 25.69 -7.52
N PHE A 132 7.22 25.86 -8.14
CA PHE A 132 8.12 26.98 -7.96
C PHE A 132 8.00 28.00 -9.10
#